data_3547b69f5774a984e424bb4f098599f0
#
_entry.id   3547b69f5774a984e424bb4f098599f0
#
_cell.length_a   1.000
_cell.length_b   1.000
_cell.length_c   1.000
_cell.angle_alpha   90.00
_cell.angle_beta   90.00
_cell.angle_gamma   90.00
#
_symmetry.space_group_name_H-M   'P 1'
#
loop_
_entity.id
_entity.type
_entity.pdbx_description
1 polymer ?
#
loop_
_entity_poly.entity_id
_entity_poly.type
_entity_poly.pdbx_seq_one_letter_code
_entity_poly.pdbx_strand_id
1 'polypeptide(L)'
;MKLKKIVAAVMALTLTAGLLAGCGSKNNNEASDKKDTLIMATNATFPPYEYVEGNEYVGIDVEVAQAIAKELGMELKVEDVEFGSIVSGVQSGKFDIGMAGITVTEDRKKSVN
;
A
#
# COMPACT_ATOMS: atom_id res chain seq x y z
N MET A 1 -42.32 -16.00 -46.10
CA MET A 1 -41.94 -14.60 -45.88
C MET A 1 -42.13 -14.09 -44.46
N LYS A 2 -43.19 -14.49 -43.78
CA LYS A 2 -43.45 -14.05 -42.39
C LYS A 2 -42.45 -14.61 -41.35
N LEU A 3 -41.96 -15.84 -41.57
CA LEU A 3 -41.02 -16.49 -40.65
C LEU A 3 -39.65 -15.86 -40.65
N LYS A 4 -39.16 -15.35 -41.80
CA LYS A 4 -37.85 -14.66 -41.91
C LYS A 4 -37.83 -13.31 -41.18
N LYS A 5 -39.01 -12.65 -41.11
CA LYS A 5 -39.12 -11.37 -40.39
C LYS A 5 -39.15 -11.59 -38.86
N ILE A 6 -39.71 -12.71 -38.41
CA ILE A 6 -39.78 -13.03 -36.99
C ILE A 6 -38.37 -13.42 -36.47
N VAL A 7 -37.61 -14.17 -37.27
CA VAL A 7 -36.25 -14.58 -36.93
C VAL A 7 -35.32 -13.33 -36.84
N ALA A 8 -35.48 -12.38 -37.73
CA ALA A 8 -34.73 -11.14 -37.69
C ALA A 8 -35.05 -10.27 -36.47
N ALA A 9 -36.31 -10.26 -36.04
CA ALA A 9 -36.73 -9.52 -34.85
C ALA A 9 -36.23 -10.15 -33.55
N VAL A 10 -36.19 -11.47 -33.49
CA VAL A 10 -35.65 -12.20 -32.32
C VAL A 10 -34.15 -12.04 -32.21
N MET A 11 -33.40 -12.03 -33.32
CA MET A 11 -31.94 -11.78 -33.30
C MET A 11 -31.61 -10.35 -32.88
N ALA A 12 -32.42 -9.37 -33.25
CA ALA A 12 -32.19 -7.98 -32.84
C ALA A 12 -32.40 -7.79 -31.33
N LEU A 13 -33.30 -8.56 -30.72
CA LEU A 13 -33.59 -8.45 -29.28
C LEU A 13 -32.49 -9.08 -28.42
N THR A 14 -31.83 -10.10 -28.92
CA THR A 14 -30.74 -10.77 -28.19
C THR A 14 -29.43 -9.97 -28.20
N LEU A 15 -29.18 -9.14 -29.23
CA LEU A 15 -27.99 -8.28 -29.26
C LEU A 15 -28.07 -7.10 -28.29
N THR A 16 -29.28 -6.60 -28.01
CA THR A 16 -29.45 -5.47 -27.08
C THR A 16 -29.34 -5.89 -25.61
N ALA A 17 -29.65 -7.13 -25.28
CA ALA A 17 -29.47 -7.64 -23.92
C ALA A 17 -28.00 -7.90 -23.53
N GLY A 18 -27.13 -8.16 -24.50
CA GLY A 18 -25.73 -8.42 -24.28
C GLY A 18 -24.88 -7.18 -23.96
N LEU A 19 -25.36 -5.99 -24.34
CA LEU A 19 -24.63 -4.74 -24.12
C LEU A 19 -24.87 -4.10 -22.74
N LEU A 20 -25.89 -4.53 -22.03
CA LEU A 20 -26.21 -4.05 -20.69
C LEU A 20 -25.51 -4.85 -19.57
N ALA A 21 -24.99 -6.01 -19.88
CA ALA A 21 -24.24 -6.82 -18.90
C ALA A 21 -22.76 -6.44 -18.78
N GLY A 22 -22.23 -5.59 -19.67
CA GLY A 22 -20.84 -5.17 -19.68
C GLY A 22 -20.51 -3.97 -18.81
N CYS A 23 -21.49 -3.25 -18.29
CA CYS A 23 -21.26 -2.02 -17.53
C CYS A 23 -21.33 -2.20 -16.00
N GLY A 24 -21.59 -3.41 -15.50
CA GLY A 24 -21.75 -3.67 -14.08
C GLY A 24 -20.48 -4.10 -13.35
N SER A 25 -19.38 -4.26 -14.06
CA SER A 25 -18.12 -4.76 -13.49
C SER A 25 -17.12 -3.67 -13.19
N LYS A 26 -17.54 -2.45 -13.09
CA LYS A 26 -16.62 -1.37 -12.85
C LYS A 26 -17.05 -0.68 -11.59
N ASN A 27 -16.20 -0.75 -10.61
CA ASN A 27 -16.08 0.22 -9.53
C ASN A 27 -15.84 -0.36 -8.17
N ASN A 28 -15.44 -1.61 -8.06
CA ASN A 28 -15.03 -2.10 -6.75
C ASN A 28 -13.53 -1.92 -6.50
N ASN A 29 -12.80 -1.33 -7.46
CA ASN A 29 -11.35 -1.18 -7.33
C ASN A 29 -10.91 0.23 -6.92
N GLU A 30 -11.80 1.20 -6.92
CA GLU A 30 -11.45 2.55 -6.47
C GLU A 30 -11.53 2.73 -4.95
N ALA A 31 -12.20 1.81 -4.24
CA ALA A 31 -12.23 1.83 -2.78
C ALA A 31 -11.07 1.08 -2.13
N SER A 32 -10.24 0.37 -2.90
CA SER A 32 -9.15 -0.46 -2.38
C SER A 32 -7.75 0.16 -2.50
N ASP A 33 -7.62 1.39 -2.97
CA ASP A 33 -6.35 2.11 -2.96
C ASP A 33 -5.98 2.67 -1.58
N LYS A 34 -6.80 2.41 -0.57
CA LYS A 34 -6.43 2.74 0.79
C LYS A 34 -5.40 1.71 1.26
N LYS A 35 -4.17 2.16 1.39
CA LYS A 35 -3.10 1.34 1.93
C LYS A 35 -3.41 1.00 3.39
N ASP A 36 -3.57 -0.27 3.69
CA ASP A 36 -3.91 -0.74 5.04
C ASP A 36 -2.67 -0.97 5.92
N THR A 37 -1.48 -0.92 5.35
CA THR A 37 -0.21 -1.21 6.03
C THR A 37 0.78 -0.08 5.85
N LEU A 38 1.35 0.40 6.96
CA LEU A 38 2.48 1.32 7.01
C LEU A 38 3.76 0.49 7.15
N ILE A 39 4.62 0.52 6.14
CA ILE A 39 5.89 -0.21 6.14
C ILE A 39 7.00 0.70 6.65
N MET A 40 7.53 0.37 7.83
CA MET A 40 8.64 1.05 8.47
C MET A 40 9.94 0.28 8.23
N ALA A 41 10.92 0.92 7.61
CA ALA A 41 12.29 0.41 7.57
C ALA A 41 13.07 0.89 8.79
N THR A 42 13.78 -0.02 9.41
CA THR A 42 14.66 0.26 10.54
C THR A 42 15.91 -0.62 10.50
N ASN A 43 16.86 -0.36 11.38
CA ASN A 43 17.96 -1.28 11.67
C ASN A 43 17.96 -1.58 13.16
N ALA A 44 17.33 -2.68 13.54
CA ALA A 44 16.93 -2.99 14.91
C ALA A 44 18.08 -3.47 15.80
N THR A 45 19.15 -2.67 15.83
CA THR A 45 20.37 -2.94 16.61
C THR A 45 20.78 -1.75 17.48
N PHE A 46 19.90 -0.77 17.68
CA PHE A 46 20.23 0.49 18.32
C PHE A 46 19.30 0.84 19.51
N PRO A 47 19.41 0.13 20.65
CA PRO A 47 18.64 0.48 21.83
C PRO A 47 19.05 1.85 22.39
N PRO A 48 18.10 2.65 22.93
CA PRO A 48 16.69 2.34 23.16
C PRO A 48 15.76 2.72 21.99
N TYR A 49 16.29 3.07 20.83
CA TYR A 49 15.49 3.57 19.70
C TYR A 49 14.79 2.45 18.94
N GLU A 50 15.54 1.45 18.49
CA GLU A 50 15.03 0.27 17.80
C GLU A 50 15.91 -0.94 18.09
N TYR A 51 15.30 -2.02 18.55
CA TYR A 51 15.99 -3.26 18.85
C TYR A 51 15.00 -4.44 18.89
N VAL A 52 15.54 -5.64 18.95
CA VAL A 52 14.75 -6.86 19.08
C VAL A 52 14.75 -7.31 20.53
N GLU A 53 13.56 -7.55 21.07
CA GLU A 53 13.36 -8.17 22.37
C GLU A 53 12.50 -9.43 22.21
N GLY A 54 13.12 -10.60 22.45
CA GLY A 54 12.46 -11.85 22.10
C GLY A 54 12.30 -11.99 20.59
N ASN A 55 11.05 -11.98 20.13
CA ASN A 55 10.69 -12.03 18.70
C ASN A 55 10.02 -10.73 18.23
N GLU A 56 10.08 -9.68 19.01
CA GLU A 56 9.38 -8.44 18.71
C GLU A 56 10.37 -7.29 18.50
N TYR A 57 9.99 -6.38 17.61
CA TYR A 57 10.67 -5.10 17.46
C TYR A 57 10.11 -4.13 18.50
N VAL A 58 11.01 -3.50 19.24
CA VAL A 58 10.67 -2.59 20.33
C VAL A 58 11.57 -1.36 20.29
N GLY A 59 11.21 -0.35 21.07
CA GLY A 59 11.96 0.88 21.23
C GLY A 59 11.20 2.12 20.84
N ILE A 60 11.80 3.28 21.06
CA ILE A 60 11.19 4.59 20.89
C ILE A 60 10.67 4.78 19.46
N ASP A 61 11.48 4.47 18.46
CA ASP A 61 11.12 4.65 17.05
C ASP A 61 9.98 3.71 16.65
N VAL A 62 9.97 2.49 17.16
CA VAL A 62 8.89 1.53 16.90
C VAL A 62 7.58 1.99 17.53
N GLU A 63 7.60 2.48 18.77
CA GLU A 63 6.41 2.98 19.46
C GLU A 63 5.83 4.23 18.76
N VAL A 64 6.69 5.13 18.29
CA VAL A 64 6.27 6.30 17.51
C VAL A 64 5.63 5.87 16.18
N ALA A 65 6.23 4.91 15.48
CA ALA A 65 5.67 4.38 14.24
C ALA A 65 4.32 3.70 14.45
N GLN A 66 4.16 2.97 15.56
CA GLN A 66 2.86 2.37 15.95
C GLN A 66 1.79 3.44 16.18
N ALA A 67 2.14 4.54 16.85
CA ALA A 67 1.22 5.65 17.08
C ALA A 67 0.82 6.31 15.75
N ILE A 68 1.76 6.52 14.83
CA ILE A 68 1.50 7.06 13.48
C ILE A 68 0.55 6.13 12.71
N ALA A 69 0.87 4.84 12.65
CA ALA A 69 0.03 3.86 11.95
C ALA A 69 -1.41 3.86 12.50
N LYS A 70 -1.56 3.89 13.82
CA LYS A 70 -2.86 3.95 14.49
C LYS A 70 -3.66 5.21 14.08
N GLU A 71 -3.04 6.38 14.08
CA GLU A 71 -3.69 7.62 13.66
C GLU A 71 -4.10 7.60 12.18
N LEU A 72 -3.34 6.91 11.33
CA LEU A 72 -3.67 6.72 9.92
C LEU A 72 -4.70 5.61 9.67
N GLY A 73 -5.09 4.85 10.71
CA GLY A 73 -5.96 3.69 10.58
C GLY A 73 -5.31 2.53 9.81
N MET A 74 -3.99 2.37 9.95
CA MET A 74 -3.17 1.38 9.26
C MET A 74 -2.54 0.41 10.27
N GLU A 75 -2.15 -0.77 9.80
CA GLU A 75 -1.29 -1.68 10.53
C GLU A 75 0.19 -1.31 10.32
N LEU A 76 1.02 -1.44 11.36
CA LEU A 76 2.45 -1.26 11.23
C LEU A 76 3.12 -2.57 10.84
N LYS A 77 3.95 -2.54 9.82
CA LYS A 77 4.90 -3.60 9.47
C LYS A 77 6.31 -3.06 9.60
N VAL A 78 7.12 -3.66 10.47
CA VAL A 78 8.53 -3.31 10.65
C VAL A 78 9.38 -4.22 9.76
N GLU A 79 10.26 -3.61 8.97
CA GLU A 79 11.27 -4.27 8.14
C GLU A 79 12.66 -3.92 8.69
N ASP A 80 13.35 -4.92 9.20
CA ASP A 80 14.73 -4.79 9.67
C ASP A 80 15.69 -4.95 8.50
N VAL A 81 16.44 -3.89 8.21
CA VAL A 81 17.30 -3.81 7.03
C VAL A 81 18.64 -3.16 7.38
N GLU A 82 19.60 -3.28 6.48
CA GLU A 82 20.85 -2.52 6.56
C GLU A 82 20.58 -1.02 6.62
N PHE A 83 21.22 -0.32 7.58
CA PHE A 83 21.02 1.12 7.79
C PHE A 83 21.23 1.95 6.52
N GLY A 84 22.26 1.64 5.73
CA GLY A 84 22.57 2.33 4.48
C GLY A 84 21.50 2.20 3.40
N SER A 85 20.60 1.21 3.50
CA SER A 85 19.54 0.97 2.53
C SER A 85 18.21 1.65 2.88
N ILE A 86 18.07 2.22 4.07
CA ILE A 86 16.81 2.80 4.56
C ILE A 86 16.38 3.97 3.68
N VAL A 87 17.24 4.98 3.52
CA VAL A 87 16.91 6.21 2.77
C VAL A 87 16.58 5.90 1.32
N SER A 88 17.39 5.08 0.65
CA SER A 88 17.13 4.68 -0.74
C SER A 88 15.86 3.84 -0.89
N GLY A 89 15.55 3.02 0.09
CA GLY A 89 14.33 2.23 0.12
C GLY A 89 13.07 3.08 0.28
N VAL A 90 13.11 4.12 1.10
CA VAL A 90 12.02 5.10 1.23
C VAL A 90 11.90 5.92 -0.06
N GLN A 91 13.01 6.42 -0.59
CA GLN A 91 13.03 7.19 -1.84
C GLN A 91 12.42 6.43 -3.01
N SER A 92 12.67 5.13 -3.11
CA SER A 92 12.14 4.27 -4.17
C SER A 92 10.70 3.80 -3.95
N GLY A 93 10.12 4.09 -2.79
CA GLY A 93 8.78 3.64 -2.43
C GLY A 93 8.69 2.18 -1.94
N LYS A 94 9.83 1.54 -1.70
CA LYS A 94 9.86 0.19 -1.11
C LYS A 94 9.35 0.20 0.33
N PHE A 95 9.67 1.25 1.08
CA PHE A 95 9.20 1.51 2.42
C PHE A 95 8.44 2.83 2.47
N ASP A 96 7.53 2.98 3.40
CA ASP A 96 6.75 4.20 3.58
C ASP A 96 7.48 5.22 4.45
N ILE A 97 8.11 4.74 5.51
CA ILE A 97 8.89 5.54 6.43
C ILE A 97 10.19 4.82 6.81
N GLY A 98 11.20 5.60 7.14
CA GLY A 98 12.45 5.12 7.75
C GLY A 98 12.63 5.74 9.13
N MET A 99 12.76 4.89 10.13
CA MET A 99 12.99 5.32 11.52
C MET A 99 14.07 4.41 12.12
N ALA A 100 15.24 4.97 12.38
CA ALA A 100 16.41 4.21 12.84
C ALA A 100 17.42 5.14 13.55
N GLY A 101 16.93 6.03 14.41
CA GLY A 101 17.78 7.07 15.01
C GLY A 101 18.46 7.96 13.96
N ILE A 102 17.80 8.21 12.84
CA ILE A 102 18.40 8.83 11.65
C ILE A 102 18.60 10.34 11.88
N THR A 103 19.86 10.79 11.73
CA THR A 103 20.17 12.21 11.72
C THR A 103 19.72 12.88 10.42
N VAL A 104 19.10 14.03 10.51
CA VAL A 104 18.79 14.90 9.37
C VAL A 104 20.08 15.50 8.82
N THR A 105 20.40 15.20 7.57
CA THR A 105 21.56 15.77 6.86
C THR A 105 21.11 16.40 5.54
N GLU A 106 21.89 17.32 5.01
CA GLU A 106 21.57 17.97 3.73
C GLU A 106 21.51 16.96 2.57
N ASP A 107 22.33 15.92 2.62
CA ASP A 107 22.29 14.88 1.59
C ASP A 107 21.05 13.99 1.68
N ARG A 108 20.62 13.63 2.88
CA ARG A 108 19.39 12.84 3.08
C ARG A 108 18.14 13.63 2.66
N LYS A 109 18.11 14.94 2.97
CA LYS A 109 17.03 15.85 2.56
C LYS A 109 16.85 15.98 1.05
N LYS A 110 17.85 15.64 0.25
CA LYS A 110 17.74 15.60 -1.22
C LYS A 110 16.97 14.36 -1.72
N SER A 111 16.88 13.34 -0.91
CA SER A 111 16.31 12.04 -1.28
C SER A 111 14.96 11.77 -0.63
N VAL A 112 14.74 12.27 0.59
CA VAL A 112 13.53 12.03 1.40
C VAL A 112 13.17 13.31 2.17
N ASN A 113 11.91 13.38 2.60
CA ASN A 113 11.41 14.47 3.47
C ASN A 113 11.76 14.21 4.93
#